data_c25df2bf3acd954abc7970271799b766
#
_entry.id   c25df2bf3acd954abc7970271799b766
#
_cell.length_a   1.000
_cell.length_b   1.000
_cell.length_c   1.000
_cell.angle_alpha   90.00
_cell.angle_beta   90.00
_cell.angle_gamma   90.00
#
_symmetry.space_group_name_H-M   'P 1'
#
loop_
_entity.id
_entity.type
_entity.pdbx_description
1 polymer ?
#
loop_
_entity_poly.entity_id
_entity_poly.type
_entity_poly.pdbx_seq_one_letter_code
_entity_poly.pdbx_strand_id
1 'polypeptide(L)'
;MIAVIVIAGVVAVIRASGGGTKIAGRPASSGPTTTLRDGAVAGIDQAPPATAAPPRPAASAPVALAADPTAAADQLAIAEVTIREPNASPNELDAAAHLQQVAYRRLGQHPELYDMIISRAPAALRTAVAHNLYARNDLALIPGGPLKDTLPAWRIVAPARQSELLADYRDAQQQFGVGWNYLAAINLIESDMGRIEGLSSAGAQGPMQFMPSTWDSYGAGGDINAPRDSIMAAARYLAHNGFADGNVDGALYAYNNSQHYVDAIKDIAAVLALDPFAYRAYYRWEVFYVTTLGDVHLPVGYDTPERIPAADYLAAHPEAG
;
A
#
# COMPACT_ATOMS: atom_id res chain seq x y z
N MET A 1 4.99 3.82 -22.68
CA MET A 1 3.61 3.41 -22.27
C MET A 1 3.79 2.30 -21.26
N ILE A 2 3.69 2.60 -19.96
CA ILE A 2 3.72 1.58 -18.92
C ILE A 2 2.38 0.86 -19.03
N ALA A 3 2.40 -0.46 -19.17
CA ALA A 3 1.17 -1.25 -19.35
C ALA A 3 0.38 -1.23 -18.04
N VAL A 4 -0.95 -1.29 -18.19
CA VAL A 4 -1.92 -1.43 -17.09
C VAL A 4 -1.41 -2.47 -16.08
N ILE A 5 -1.04 -2.00 -14.91
CA ILE A 5 -0.53 -2.82 -13.83
C ILE A 5 -1.73 -3.47 -13.14
N VAL A 6 -1.69 -4.78 -12.99
CA VAL A 6 -2.47 -5.44 -11.95
C VAL A 6 -1.79 -5.07 -10.64
N ILE A 7 -2.37 -4.10 -9.95
CA ILE A 7 -1.93 -3.72 -8.62
C ILE A 7 -2.06 -4.95 -7.74
N ALA A 8 -0.96 -5.38 -7.14
CA ALA A 8 -0.97 -6.50 -6.24
C ALA A 8 -2.01 -6.26 -5.14
N GLY A 9 -2.98 -7.17 -5.04
CA GLY A 9 -4.04 -7.08 -4.04
C GLY A 9 -5.17 -6.09 -4.28
N VAL A 10 -5.20 -5.37 -5.43
CA VAL A 10 -6.35 -4.54 -5.81
C VAL A 10 -6.87 -4.98 -7.16
N VAL A 11 -7.90 -5.80 -7.18
CA VAL A 11 -8.69 -6.07 -8.38
C VAL A 11 -9.93 -5.20 -8.32
N ALA A 12 -10.13 -4.39 -9.35
CA ALA A 12 -11.37 -3.66 -9.54
C ALA A 12 -12.52 -4.65 -9.66
N VAL A 13 -13.47 -4.55 -8.76
CA VAL A 13 -14.78 -5.18 -8.95
C VAL A 13 -15.45 -4.43 -10.10
N ILE A 14 -15.72 -5.10 -11.20
CA ILE A 14 -16.56 -4.54 -12.27
C ILE A 14 -17.95 -4.36 -11.68
N ARG A 15 -18.24 -3.15 -11.17
CA ARG A 15 -19.62 -2.71 -11.00
C ARG A 15 -20.16 -2.40 -12.38
N ALA A 16 -21.24 -3.07 -12.76
CA ALA A 16 -22.04 -2.70 -13.92
C ALA A 16 -22.38 -1.21 -13.83
N SER A 17 -22.05 -0.49 -14.91
CA SER A 17 -22.35 0.89 -15.26
C SER A 17 -23.25 1.67 -14.28
N GLY A 18 -22.65 2.41 -13.36
CA GLY A 18 -23.26 3.51 -12.63
C GLY A 18 -22.29 4.67 -12.67
N GLY A 19 -22.76 5.81 -13.25
CA GLY A 19 -21.95 6.99 -13.48
C GLY A 19 -21.14 7.41 -12.26
N GLY A 20 -19.90 7.83 -12.50
CA GLY A 20 -18.98 8.27 -11.46
C GLY A 20 -19.58 9.32 -10.56
N THR A 21 -20.01 8.92 -9.38
CA THR A 21 -20.49 9.82 -8.35
C THR A 21 -19.27 10.51 -7.76
N LYS A 22 -19.10 11.80 -8.03
CA LYS A 22 -18.14 12.61 -7.28
C LYS A 22 -18.49 12.48 -5.80
N ILE A 23 -17.59 11.90 -5.01
CA ILE A 23 -17.75 11.80 -3.56
C ILE A 23 -17.71 13.25 -3.04
N ALA A 24 -18.85 13.73 -2.52
CA ALA A 24 -18.94 15.06 -1.93
C ALA A 24 -18.07 15.09 -0.67
N GLY A 25 -17.23 16.13 -0.52
CA GLY A 25 -16.44 16.33 0.69
C GLY A 25 -15.00 15.81 0.67
N ARG A 26 -14.49 15.30 -0.46
CA ARG A 26 -13.07 14.95 -0.59
C ARG A 26 -12.20 16.18 -0.29
N PRO A 27 -11.29 16.15 0.72
CA PRO A 27 -10.36 17.26 0.95
C PRO A 27 -9.45 17.40 -0.26
N ALA A 28 -9.10 18.67 -0.59
CA ALA A 28 -8.18 18.93 -1.69
C ALA A 28 -6.81 18.29 -1.36
N SER A 29 -6.38 17.34 -2.18
CA SER A 29 -5.08 16.68 -2.06
C SER A 29 -3.95 17.53 -2.67
N SER A 30 -3.95 18.84 -2.38
CA SER A 30 -2.82 19.72 -2.68
C SER A 30 -1.73 19.46 -1.63
N GLY A 31 -0.93 18.40 -1.82
CA GLY A 31 0.20 18.12 -0.94
C GLY A 31 1.29 19.17 -1.15
N PRO A 32 1.65 19.96 -0.14
CA PRO A 32 2.92 20.65 -0.16
C PRO A 32 4.03 19.61 -0.13
N THR A 33 5.11 19.91 -0.85
CA THR A 33 6.41 19.28 -0.61
C THR A 33 6.83 19.67 0.81
N THR A 34 6.35 18.95 1.81
CA THR A 34 6.63 19.30 3.20
C THR A 34 8.04 18.82 3.50
N THR A 35 8.95 19.77 3.65
CA THR A 35 10.20 19.54 4.36
C THR A 35 9.82 19.12 5.79
N LEU A 36 10.00 17.85 6.10
CA LEU A 36 9.79 17.32 7.45
C LEU A 36 10.66 18.12 8.45
N ARG A 37 10.06 18.57 9.55
CA ARG A 37 10.84 18.95 10.73
C ARG A 37 11.57 17.70 11.21
N ASP A 38 12.89 17.76 11.28
CA ASP A 38 13.80 16.66 11.69
C ASP A 38 13.40 15.95 12.99
N GLY A 39 12.56 16.54 13.81
CA GLY A 39 12.14 15.97 15.10
C GLY A 39 11.02 14.91 15.04
N ALA A 40 10.23 14.83 13.96
CA ALA A 40 9.08 13.93 13.89
C ALA A 40 9.47 12.47 13.53
N VAL A 41 10.70 12.26 13.09
CA VAL A 41 11.18 10.97 12.55
C VAL A 41 11.95 10.14 13.56
N ALA A 42 12.38 10.73 14.69
CA ALA A 42 13.16 10.04 15.74
C ALA A 42 12.42 8.84 16.37
N GLY A 43 11.09 8.80 16.30
CA GLY A 43 10.29 7.69 16.81
C GLY A 43 10.13 6.50 15.86
N ILE A 44 10.56 6.62 14.60
CA ILE A 44 10.46 5.54 13.61
C ILE A 44 11.66 4.60 13.69
N ASP A 45 12.79 5.07 14.22
CA ASP A 45 14.10 4.39 14.20
C ASP A 45 14.36 3.44 15.39
N GLN A 46 13.40 3.15 16.26
CA GLN A 46 13.62 2.17 17.32
C GLN A 46 13.40 0.74 16.80
N ALA A 47 14.31 0.28 15.92
CA ALA A 47 14.52 -1.13 15.72
C ALA A 47 15.71 -1.59 16.58
N PRO A 48 15.61 -2.72 17.32
CA PRO A 48 16.73 -3.28 18.06
C PRO A 48 17.85 -3.69 17.09
N PRO A 49 19.13 -3.72 17.56
CA PRO A 49 20.27 -4.10 16.73
C PRO A 49 20.08 -5.52 16.19
N ALA A 50 20.55 -5.74 14.96
CA ALA A 50 20.43 -6.99 14.21
C ALA A 50 21.13 -8.16 14.92
N THR A 51 20.40 -8.84 15.78
CA THR A 51 20.59 -10.25 16.09
C THR A 51 19.53 -11.00 15.31
N ALA A 52 19.90 -12.16 14.72
CA ALA A 52 18.95 -13.00 14.00
C ALA A 52 17.66 -13.12 14.83
N ALA A 53 16.54 -12.68 14.24
CA ALA A 53 15.27 -12.64 14.95
C ALA A 53 14.97 -14.06 15.48
N PRO A 54 14.66 -14.23 16.78
CA PRO A 54 14.14 -15.50 17.24
C PRO A 54 12.86 -15.83 16.49
N PRO A 55 12.51 -17.11 16.31
CA PRO A 55 11.27 -17.48 15.66
C PRO A 55 10.13 -16.76 16.37
N ARG A 56 9.32 -16.01 15.58
CA ARG A 56 8.19 -15.21 16.06
C ARG A 56 7.31 -16.14 16.91
N PRO A 57 7.00 -15.84 18.17
CA PRO A 57 6.02 -16.62 18.91
C PRO A 57 4.72 -16.61 18.11
N ALA A 58 4.03 -17.76 18.09
CA ALA A 58 2.74 -17.86 17.40
C ALA A 58 1.85 -16.70 17.83
N ALA A 59 1.54 -15.82 16.89
CA ALA A 59 0.68 -14.68 17.16
C ALA A 59 -0.67 -15.21 17.67
N SER A 60 -1.21 -14.59 18.71
CA SER A 60 -2.63 -14.77 19.04
C SER A 60 -3.42 -14.51 17.76
N ALA A 61 -4.39 -15.36 17.46
CA ALA A 61 -5.19 -15.24 16.25
C ALA A 61 -5.65 -13.77 16.06
N PRO A 62 -5.48 -13.20 14.86
CA PRO A 62 -5.85 -11.81 14.61
C PRO A 62 -7.31 -11.59 14.98
N VAL A 63 -7.62 -10.46 15.62
CA VAL A 63 -8.99 -10.10 15.95
C VAL A 63 -9.75 -9.91 14.65
N ALA A 64 -10.79 -10.72 14.43
CA ALA A 64 -11.60 -10.63 13.23
C ALA A 64 -12.34 -9.28 13.18
N LEU A 65 -12.41 -8.69 11.99
CA LEU A 65 -13.17 -7.48 11.76
C LEU A 65 -14.67 -7.78 11.93
N ALA A 66 -15.35 -6.98 12.76
CA ALA A 66 -16.78 -7.12 13.02
C ALA A 66 -17.62 -7.06 11.73
N ALA A 67 -18.66 -7.89 11.62
CA ALA A 67 -19.54 -7.88 10.44
C ALA A 67 -20.36 -6.58 10.35
N ASP A 68 -20.81 -6.04 11.48
CA ASP A 68 -21.53 -4.76 11.55
C ASP A 68 -20.60 -3.59 11.17
N PRO A 69 -20.99 -2.72 10.22
CA PRO A 69 -20.13 -1.62 9.76
C PRO A 69 -19.78 -0.61 10.85
N THR A 70 -20.67 -0.37 11.82
CA THR A 70 -20.43 0.56 12.92
C THR A 70 -19.37 0.00 13.87
N ALA A 71 -19.53 -1.27 14.26
CA ALA A 71 -18.53 -1.96 15.09
C ALA A 71 -17.17 -2.08 14.37
N ALA A 72 -17.17 -2.31 13.06
CA ALA A 72 -15.95 -2.31 12.26
C ALA A 72 -15.26 -0.93 12.22
N ALA A 73 -16.04 0.15 12.15
CA ALA A 73 -15.51 1.51 12.22
C ALA A 73 -14.94 1.84 13.61
N ASP A 74 -15.55 1.35 14.68
CA ASP A 74 -15.01 1.49 16.04
C ASP A 74 -13.69 0.71 16.19
N GLN A 75 -13.61 -0.50 15.65
CA GLN A 75 -12.36 -1.28 15.61
C GLN A 75 -11.26 -0.56 14.80
N LEU A 76 -11.61 0.02 13.66
CA LEU A 76 -10.69 0.82 12.86
C LEU A 76 -10.16 2.03 13.67
N ALA A 77 -11.03 2.74 14.37
CA ALA A 77 -10.64 3.88 15.19
C ALA A 77 -9.65 3.47 16.30
N ILE A 78 -9.87 2.31 16.93
CA ILE A 78 -8.95 1.76 17.94
C ILE A 78 -7.60 1.40 17.29
N ALA A 79 -7.60 0.75 16.13
CA ALA A 79 -6.38 0.40 15.41
C ALA A 79 -5.56 1.65 15.04
N GLU A 80 -6.23 2.69 14.55
CA GLU A 80 -5.61 3.98 14.21
C GLU A 80 -4.94 4.65 15.42
N VAL A 81 -5.55 4.58 16.60
CA VAL A 81 -4.95 5.07 17.84
C VAL A 81 -3.74 4.22 18.25
N THR A 82 -3.89 2.88 18.25
CA THR A 82 -2.81 1.96 18.66
C THR A 82 -1.57 2.12 17.80
N ILE A 83 -1.73 2.32 16.48
CA ILE A 83 -0.61 2.55 15.56
C ILE A 83 0.23 3.77 15.97
N ARG A 84 -0.37 4.76 16.63
CA ARG A 84 0.27 6.00 17.04
C ARG A 84 0.78 6.02 18.46
N GLU A 85 0.49 4.96 19.23
CA GLU A 85 1.02 4.84 20.59
C GLU A 85 2.54 4.67 20.55
N PRO A 86 3.32 5.57 21.22
CA PRO A 86 4.79 5.52 21.19
C PRO A 86 5.36 4.22 21.72
N ASN A 87 4.67 3.63 22.70
CA ASN A 87 5.12 2.43 23.42
C ASN A 87 4.39 1.15 22.99
N ALA A 88 3.63 1.18 21.88
CA ALA A 88 3.00 -0.02 21.37
C ALA A 88 4.05 -1.08 21.03
N SER A 89 3.87 -2.27 21.55
CA SER A 89 4.74 -3.41 21.29
C SER A 89 4.64 -3.84 19.80
N PRO A 90 5.65 -4.54 19.27
CA PRO A 90 5.58 -5.07 17.91
C PRO A 90 4.32 -5.89 17.63
N ASN A 91 3.87 -6.73 18.57
CA ASN A 91 2.66 -7.53 18.41
C ASN A 91 1.38 -6.68 18.37
N GLU A 92 1.29 -5.64 19.19
CA GLU A 92 0.15 -4.70 19.14
C GLU A 92 0.14 -3.93 17.83
N LEU A 93 1.29 -3.52 17.33
CA LEU A 93 1.41 -2.85 16.02
C LEU A 93 1.05 -3.78 14.87
N ASP A 94 1.49 -5.04 14.89
CA ASP A 94 1.17 -6.03 13.87
C ASP A 94 -0.36 -6.28 13.85
N ALA A 95 -0.97 -6.49 15.03
CA ALA A 95 -2.42 -6.70 15.15
C ALA A 95 -3.23 -5.46 14.70
N ALA A 96 -2.80 -4.26 15.12
CA ALA A 96 -3.47 -3.02 14.74
C ALA A 96 -3.34 -2.72 13.23
N ALA A 97 -2.17 -2.95 12.63
CA ALA A 97 -1.94 -2.77 11.20
C ALA A 97 -2.76 -3.76 10.37
N HIS A 98 -2.82 -5.03 10.77
CA HIS A 98 -3.68 -6.03 10.14
C HIS A 98 -5.15 -5.60 10.17
N LEU A 99 -5.67 -5.26 11.38
CA LEU A 99 -7.06 -4.84 11.55
C LEU A 99 -7.37 -3.56 10.75
N GLN A 100 -6.46 -2.58 10.74
CA GLN A 100 -6.56 -1.37 9.95
C GLN A 100 -6.66 -1.70 8.45
N GLN A 101 -5.77 -2.56 7.94
CA GLN A 101 -5.75 -2.94 6.52
C GLN A 101 -7.04 -3.62 6.10
N VAL A 102 -7.49 -4.64 6.85
CA VAL A 102 -8.72 -5.37 6.57
C VAL A 102 -9.95 -4.44 6.64
N ALA A 103 -9.98 -3.52 7.63
CA ALA A 103 -11.05 -2.55 7.76
C ALA A 103 -11.10 -1.61 6.54
N TYR A 104 -9.98 -1.03 6.11
CA TYR A 104 -9.96 -0.19 4.92
C TYR A 104 -10.28 -0.97 3.63
N ARG A 105 -9.83 -2.23 3.52
CA ARG A 105 -10.17 -3.08 2.37
C ARG A 105 -11.68 -3.27 2.24
N ARG A 106 -12.38 -3.52 3.34
CA ARG A 106 -13.83 -3.72 3.34
C ARG A 106 -14.60 -2.41 3.30
N LEU A 107 -14.33 -1.49 4.23
CA LEU A 107 -15.10 -0.26 4.40
C LEU A 107 -14.86 0.75 3.27
N GLY A 108 -13.66 0.76 2.69
CA GLY A 108 -13.32 1.65 1.57
C GLY A 108 -14.13 1.43 0.30
N GLN A 109 -14.82 0.29 0.17
CA GLN A 109 -15.70 0.00 -0.97
C GLN A 109 -17.14 0.49 -0.75
N HIS A 110 -17.41 1.19 0.38
CA HIS A 110 -18.74 1.65 0.81
C HIS A 110 -18.76 3.18 1.03
N PRO A 111 -18.70 3.99 -0.05
CA PRO A 111 -18.67 5.45 0.06
C PRO A 111 -19.84 6.04 0.84
N GLU A 112 -20.99 5.37 0.82
CA GLU A 112 -22.20 5.73 1.55
C GLU A 112 -22.03 5.70 3.08
N LEU A 113 -21.00 5.03 3.58
CA LEU A 113 -20.70 4.90 5.02
C LEU A 113 -19.61 5.86 5.50
N TYR A 114 -18.95 6.61 4.61
CA TYR A 114 -17.74 7.37 4.95
C TYR A 114 -17.95 8.40 6.06
N ASP A 115 -19.04 9.15 6.05
CA ASP A 115 -19.34 10.14 7.10
C ASP A 115 -19.46 9.46 8.47
N MET A 116 -20.10 8.31 8.54
CA MET A 116 -20.22 7.51 9.76
C MET A 116 -18.84 7.03 10.22
N ILE A 117 -18.05 6.42 9.32
CA ILE A 117 -16.72 5.87 9.64
C ILE A 117 -15.78 6.98 10.12
N ILE A 118 -15.71 8.10 9.39
CA ILE A 118 -14.85 9.23 9.72
C ILE A 118 -15.25 9.85 11.07
N SER A 119 -16.54 9.94 11.35
CA SER A 119 -17.01 10.50 12.62
C SER A 119 -16.62 9.67 13.85
N ARG A 120 -16.41 8.35 13.69
CA ARG A 120 -15.95 7.44 14.75
C ARG A 120 -14.47 7.63 15.11
N ALA A 121 -13.67 8.09 14.17
CA ALA A 121 -12.26 8.35 14.43
C ALA A 121 -12.07 9.59 15.33
N PRO A 122 -11.06 9.61 16.19
CA PRO A 122 -10.63 10.82 16.91
C PRO A 122 -10.45 12.00 15.95
N ALA A 123 -10.85 13.20 16.37
CA ALA A 123 -10.85 14.38 15.51
C ALA A 123 -9.52 14.62 14.79
N ALA A 124 -8.40 14.39 15.47
CA ALA A 124 -7.05 14.54 14.90
C ALA A 124 -6.74 13.55 13.77
N LEU A 125 -7.44 12.41 13.69
CA LEU A 125 -7.18 11.33 12.73
C LEU A 125 -8.18 11.29 11.57
N ARG A 126 -9.25 12.08 11.64
CA ARG A 126 -10.33 12.03 10.64
C ARG A 126 -9.85 12.30 9.21
N THR A 127 -8.94 13.23 9.03
CA THR A 127 -8.36 13.53 7.72
C THR A 127 -7.58 12.33 7.18
N ALA A 128 -6.76 11.67 7.99
CA ALA A 128 -6.00 10.49 7.58
C ALA A 128 -6.93 9.31 7.26
N VAL A 129 -7.98 9.09 8.09
CA VAL A 129 -8.99 8.07 7.83
C VAL A 129 -9.73 8.34 6.52
N ALA A 130 -10.12 9.59 6.25
CA ALA A 130 -10.78 9.97 5.00
C ALA A 130 -9.91 9.67 3.77
N HIS A 131 -8.63 10.08 3.80
CA HIS A 131 -7.70 9.81 2.71
C HIS A 131 -7.52 8.31 2.46
N ASN A 132 -7.39 7.50 3.50
CA ASN A 132 -7.30 6.05 3.36
C ASN A 132 -8.56 5.44 2.71
N LEU A 133 -9.75 5.89 3.11
CA LEU A 133 -11.01 5.43 2.51
C LEU A 133 -11.09 5.81 1.03
N TYR A 134 -10.73 7.06 0.68
CA TYR A 134 -10.71 7.52 -0.72
C TYR A 134 -9.68 6.75 -1.54
N ALA A 135 -8.45 6.59 -1.04
CA ALA A 135 -7.43 5.80 -1.71
C ALA A 135 -7.93 4.38 -2.00
N ARG A 136 -8.56 3.76 -1.02
CA ARG A 136 -9.07 2.38 -1.15
C ARG A 136 -10.18 2.27 -2.18
N ASN A 137 -11.09 3.26 -2.23
CA ASN A 137 -12.13 3.32 -3.25
C ASN A 137 -11.54 3.52 -4.65
N ASP A 138 -10.60 4.47 -4.80
CA ASP A 138 -9.97 4.73 -6.08
C ASP A 138 -9.21 3.51 -6.58
N LEU A 139 -8.43 2.83 -5.72
CA LEU A 139 -7.76 1.58 -6.10
C LEU A 139 -8.74 0.51 -6.60
N ALA A 140 -9.93 0.40 -5.99
CA ALA A 140 -10.97 -0.52 -6.42
C ALA A 140 -11.63 -0.13 -7.75
N LEU A 141 -11.50 1.12 -8.18
CA LEU A 141 -12.04 1.64 -9.45
C LEU A 141 -11.02 1.61 -10.60
N ILE A 142 -9.76 1.26 -10.35
CA ILE A 142 -8.78 1.10 -11.42
C ILE A 142 -9.24 -0.05 -12.33
N PRO A 143 -9.36 0.19 -13.65
CA PRO A 143 -9.77 -0.86 -14.57
C PRO A 143 -8.80 -2.05 -14.51
N GLY A 144 -9.33 -3.22 -14.19
CA GLY A 144 -8.60 -4.49 -14.18
C GLY A 144 -9.25 -5.51 -15.10
N GLY A 145 -8.57 -6.63 -15.33
CA GLY A 145 -9.17 -7.79 -15.98
C GLY A 145 -10.19 -8.50 -15.07
N PRO A 146 -10.90 -9.50 -15.57
CA PRO A 146 -11.86 -10.27 -14.76
C PRO A 146 -11.14 -10.93 -13.58
N LEU A 147 -11.86 -11.03 -12.45
CA LEU A 147 -11.38 -11.76 -11.27
C LEU A 147 -10.98 -13.19 -11.68
N LYS A 148 -9.90 -13.66 -11.09
CA LYS A 148 -9.41 -15.02 -11.31
C LYS A 148 -9.89 -15.93 -10.16
N ASP A 149 -10.09 -17.17 -10.48
CA ASP A 149 -10.30 -18.27 -9.52
C ASP A 149 -8.99 -18.91 -9.06
N THR A 150 -7.86 -18.35 -9.48
CA THR A 150 -6.50 -18.84 -9.22
C THR A 150 -5.65 -17.77 -8.55
N LEU A 151 -4.74 -18.21 -7.68
CA LEU A 151 -3.70 -17.38 -7.06
C LEU A 151 -2.49 -17.21 -8.00
N PRO A 152 -1.73 -16.13 -7.86
CA PRO A 152 -0.60 -15.84 -8.75
C PRO A 152 0.62 -16.73 -8.49
N ALA A 153 1.45 -16.87 -9.52
CA ALA A 153 2.78 -17.49 -9.41
C ALA A 153 3.76 -16.47 -8.81
N TRP A 154 3.66 -16.25 -7.51
CA TRP A 154 4.48 -15.30 -6.76
C TRP A 154 5.21 -15.99 -5.62
N ARG A 155 6.24 -15.32 -5.14
CA ARG A 155 6.87 -15.57 -3.85
C ARG A 155 6.64 -14.35 -2.95
N ILE A 156 6.12 -14.58 -1.74
CA ILE A 156 5.92 -13.53 -0.76
C ILE A 156 7.04 -13.60 0.27
N VAL A 157 7.82 -12.53 0.33
CA VAL A 157 9.01 -12.42 1.17
C VAL A 157 8.85 -11.34 2.25
N ALA A 158 9.70 -11.39 3.27
CA ALA A 158 9.82 -10.26 4.18
C ALA A 158 10.43 -9.06 3.42
N PRO A 159 9.88 -7.84 3.59
CA PRO A 159 10.44 -6.66 2.94
C PRO A 159 11.81 -6.32 3.53
N ALA A 160 12.57 -5.48 2.84
CA ALA A 160 13.75 -4.85 3.43
C ALA A 160 13.37 -4.12 4.73
N ARG A 161 14.33 -3.90 5.62
CA ARG A 161 14.04 -3.26 6.92
C ARG A 161 13.37 -1.91 6.75
N GLN A 162 12.43 -1.59 7.64
CA GLN A 162 11.66 -0.35 7.60
C GLN A 162 12.54 0.90 7.52
N SER A 163 13.62 0.93 8.29
CA SER A 163 14.60 2.03 8.29
C SER A 163 15.41 2.11 7.00
N GLU A 164 15.73 0.97 6.38
CA GLU A 164 16.45 0.93 5.10
C GLU A 164 15.57 1.50 3.98
N LEU A 165 14.34 1.02 3.85
CA LEU A 165 13.41 1.57 2.86
C LEU A 165 13.19 3.07 3.04
N LEU A 166 13.03 3.54 4.29
CA LEU A 166 12.86 4.96 4.58
C LEU A 166 14.10 5.77 4.19
N ALA A 167 15.30 5.25 4.42
CA ALA A 167 16.55 5.88 4.00
C ALA A 167 16.63 5.95 2.47
N ASP A 168 16.29 4.87 1.76
CA ASP A 168 16.28 4.83 0.29
C ASP A 168 15.29 5.83 -0.31
N TYR A 169 14.08 5.96 0.27
CA TYR A 169 13.11 6.97 -0.20
C TYR A 169 13.64 8.40 0.03
N ARG A 170 14.31 8.68 1.15
CA ARG A 170 14.86 10.00 1.46
C ARG A 170 16.04 10.35 0.55
N ASP A 171 16.93 9.39 0.31
CA ASP A 171 18.04 9.56 -0.61
C ASP A 171 17.52 9.87 -2.03
N ALA A 172 16.49 9.15 -2.47
CA ALA A 172 15.85 9.38 -3.76
C ALA A 172 15.16 10.76 -3.81
N GLN A 173 14.49 11.18 -2.74
CA GLN A 173 13.93 12.54 -2.63
C GLN A 173 15.02 13.59 -2.72
N GLN A 174 16.13 13.42 -2.02
CA GLN A 174 17.24 14.37 -2.05
C GLN A 174 17.85 14.49 -3.44
N GLN A 175 17.96 13.38 -4.17
CA GLN A 175 18.60 13.35 -5.47
C GLN A 175 17.70 13.81 -6.61
N PHE A 176 16.40 13.54 -6.55
CA PHE A 176 15.46 13.72 -7.68
C PHE A 176 14.31 14.67 -7.39
N GLY A 177 14.16 15.18 -6.16
CA GLY A 177 13.06 16.07 -5.79
C GLY A 177 11.69 15.41 -5.71
N VAL A 178 11.61 14.07 -5.71
CA VAL A 178 10.37 13.32 -5.54
C VAL A 178 10.16 13.00 -4.07
N GLY A 179 9.06 13.46 -3.49
CA GLY A 179 8.79 13.30 -2.07
C GLY A 179 8.83 11.83 -1.61
N TRP A 180 9.50 11.56 -0.47
CA TRP A 180 9.63 10.23 0.12
C TRP A 180 8.28 9.54 0.33
N ASN A 181 7.27 10.31 0.71
CA ASN A 181 5.90 9.86 0.92
C ASN A 181 5.24 9.34 -0.36
N TYR A 182 5.54 9.92 -1.52
CA TYR A 182 5.07 9.43 -2.81
C TYR A 182 5.77 8.13 -3.21
N LEU A 183 7.08 8.06 -3.01
CA LEU A 183 7.85 6.84 -3.30
C LEU A 183 7.40 5.67 -2.41
N ALA A 184 7.17 5.93 -1.12
CA ALA A 184 6.62 4.94 -0.20
C ALA A 184 5.19 4.52 -0.57
N ALA A 185 4.34 5.46 -1.00
CA ALA A 185 2.98 5.16 -1.47
C ALA A 185 2.99 4.27 -2.72
N ILE A 186 3.86 4.56 -3.69
CA ILE A 186 4.02 3.75 -4.90
C ILE A 186 4.52 2.35 -4.52
N ASN A 187 5.58 2.25 -3.70
CA ASN A 187 6.12 0.94 -3.29
C ASN A 187 5.10 0.08 -2.51
N LEU A 188 4.27 0.73 -1.67
CA LEU A 188 3.15 0.06 -1.01
C LEU A 188 2.17 -0.53 -2.02
N ILE A 189 1.73 0.27 -2.99
CA ILE A 189 0.69 -0.14 -3.94
C ILE A 189 1.22 -1.15 -4.97
N GLU A 190 2.46 -1.01 -5.41
CA GLU A 190 3.03 -1.89 -6.44
C GLU A 190 3.39 -3.29 -5.92
N SER A 191 3.87 -3.39 -4.67
CA SER A 191 4.41 -4.66 -4.18
C SER A 191 4.31 -4.87 -2.67
N ASP A 192 3.43 -4.12 -1.96
CA ASP A 192 3.35 -4.17 -0.49
C ASP A 192 4.73 -4.00 0.16
N MET A 193 5.42 -2.90 -0.16
CA MET A 193 6.77 -2.56 0.32
C MET A 193 7.87 -3.55 -0.15
N GLY A 194 7.71 -4.15 -1.33
CA GLY A 194 8.66 -5.10 -1.89
C GLY A 194 8.46 -6.54 -1.40
N ARG A 195 7.31 -6.87 -0.81
CA ARG A 195 6.99 -8.25 -0.39
C ARG A 195 6.75 -9.18 -1.57
N ILE A 196 6.26 -8.66 -2.68
CA ILE A 196 5.86 -9.46 -3.83
C ILE A 196 7.04 -9.63 -4.77
N GLU A 197 7.52 -10.86 -4.90
CA GLU A 197 8.45 -11.27 -5.93
C GLU A 197 7.70 -12.10 -6.97
N GLY A 198 7.66 -11.58 -8.19
CA GLY A 198 6.95 -12.18 -9.31
C GLY A 198 6.53 -11.14 -10.35
N LEU A 199 6.04 -11.62 -11.46
CA LEU A 199 5.59 -10.75 -12.53
C LEU A 199 4.15 -10.28 -12.29
N SER A 200 3.87 -9.02 -12.65
CA SER A 200 2.48 -8.60 -12.85
C SER A 200 1.88 -9.31 -14.07
N SER A 201 0.57 -9.21 -14.26
CA SER A 201 -0.07 -9.74 -15.46
C SER A 201 0.43 -9.12 -16.77
N ALA A 202 1.04 -7.93 -16.69
CA ALA A 202 1.65 -7.23 -17.82
C ALA A 202 3.17 -7.49 -17.96
N GLY A 203 3.78 -8.23 -17.03
CA GLY A 203 5.22 -8.52 -17.01
C GLY A 203 6.07 -7.48 -16.30
N ALA A 204 5.47 -6.60 -15.49
CA ALA A 204 6.21 -5.68 -14.63
C ALA A 204 6.92 -6.44 -13.50
N GLN A 205 8.07 -5.91 -13.03
CA GLN A 205 9.00 -6.59 -12.15
C GLN A 205 9.50 -5.70 -11.02
N GLY A 206 9.95 -6.35 -9.95
CA GLY A 206 10.63 -5.73 -8.83
C GLY A 206 9.74 -4.91 -7.91
N PRO A 207 10.32 -4.33 -6.83
CA PRO A 207 9.56 -3.64 -5.78
C PRO A 207 8.74 -2.45 -6.27
N MET A 208 9.15 -1.81 -7.36
CA MET A 208 8.47 -0.66 -7.96
C MET A 208 7.76 -1.01 -9.28
N GLN A 209 7.64 -2.29 -9.61
CA GLN A 209 6.90 -2.85 -10.75
C GLN A 209 7.24 -2.19 -12.10
N PHE A 210 8.52 -2.15 -12.44
CA PHE A 210 8.97 -1.65 -13.74
C PHE A 210 8.71 -2.63 -14.89
N MET A 211 8.26 -2.09 -16.00
CA MET A 211 8.34 -2.80 -17.28
C MET A 211 9.81 -2.89 -17.73
N PRO A 212 10.29 -4.02 -18.28
CA PRO A 212 11.68 -4.16 -18.71
C PRO A 212 12.18 -3.03 -19.63
N SER A 213 11.37 -2.60 -20.59
CA SER A 213 11.72 -1.50 -21.49
C SER A 213 11.86 -0.13 -20.79
N THR A 214 11.10 0.09 -19.72
CA THR A 214 11.23 1.30 -18.90
C THR A 214 12.47 1.19 -18.01
N TRP A 215 12.75 -0.01 -17.49
CA TRP A 215 13.96 -0.27 -16.72
C TRP A 215 15.23 -0.01 -17.52
N ASP A 216 15.28 -0.43 -18.79
CA ASP A 216 16.43 -0.16 -19.69
C ASP A 216 16.76 1.33 -19.76
N SER A 217 15.76 2.20 -19.65
CA SER A 217 15.92 3.65 -19.72
C SER A 217 16.26 4.31 -18.38
N TYR A 218 15.74 3.77 -17.27
CA TYR A 218 15.79 4.44 -15.97
C TYR A 218 16.52 3.66 -14.87
N GLY A 219 16.84 2.39 -15.07
CA GLY A 219 17.51 1.52 -14.09
C GLY A 219 18.98 1.89 -13.84
N ALA A 220 19.63 2.63 -14.77
CA ALA A 220 21.01 3.11 -14.65
C ALA A 220 22.04 2.01 -14.31
N GLY A 221 21.82 0.78 -14.82
CA GLY A 221 22.71 -0.36 -14.59
C GLY A 221 22.54 -1.08 -13.26
N GLY A 222 21.52 -0.70 -12.46
CA GLY A 222 21.17 -1.37 -11.22
C GLY A 222 20.42 -2.69 -11.42
N ASP A 223 19.98 -3.31 -10.31
CA ASP A 223 19.13 -4.50 -10.28
C ASP A 223 17.67 -4.11 -10.06
N ILE A 224 16.80 -4.48 -11.00
CA ILE A 224 15.35 -4.20 -10.96
C ILE A 224 14.69 -4.79 -9.71
N ASN A 225 15.23 -5.85 -9.13
CA ASN A 225 14.72 -6.52 -7.94
C ASN A 225 15.32 -5.97 -6.64
N ALA A 226 16.38 -5.17 -6.71
CA ALA A 226 16.95 -4.53 -5.53
C ALA A 226 16.12 -3.33 -5.11
N PRO A 227 15.63 -3.27 -3.85
CA PRO A 227 14.75 -2.20 -3.39
C PRO A 227 15.32 -0.80 -3.64
N ARG A 228 16.57 -0.56 -3.27
CA ARG A 228 17.23 0.74 -3.46
C ARG A 228 17.30 1.15 -4.93
N ASP A 229 17.76 0.27 -5.81
CA ASP A 229 17.92 0.57 -7.22
C ASP A 229 16.57 0.86 -7.89
N SER A 230 15.56 0.08 -7.53
CA SER A 230 14.20 0.22 -8.01
C SER A 230 13.55 1.53 -7.54
N ILE A 231 13.74 1.92 -6.26
CA ILE A 231 13.27 3.20 -5.71
C ILE A 231 13.97 4.38 -6.41
N MET A 232 15.28 4.32 -6.60
CA MET A 232 16.04 5.36 -7.30
C MET A 232 15.60 5.50 -8.76
N ALA A 233 15.32 4.39 -9.44
CA ALA A 233 14.78 4.39 -10.80
C ALA A 233 13.39 5.02 -10.88
N ALA A 234 12.51 4.72 -9.91
CA ALA A 234 11.18 5.31 -9.83
C ALA A 234 11.24 6.82 -9.63
N ALA A 235 12.10 7.29 -8.72
CA ALA A 235 12.30 8.73 -8.51
C ALA A 235 12.84 9.42 -9.77
N ARG A 236 13.79 8.82 -10.47
CA ARG A 236 14.33 9.31 -11.74
C ARG A 236 13.26 9.41 -12.81
N TYR A 237 12.43 8.36 -12.93
CA TYR A 237 11.31 8.33 -13.88
C TYR A 237 10.29 9.43 -13.59
N LEU A 238 9.87 9.58 -12.33
CA LEU A 238 8.91 10.59 -11.93
C LEU A 238 9.44 12.02 -12.15
N ALA A 239 10.72 12.27 -11.79
CA ALA A 239 11.38 13.55 -12.04
C ALA A 239 11.45 13.89 -13.53
N HIS A 240 11.81 12.88 -14.38
CA HIS A 240 11.82 13.05 -15.84
C HIS A 240 10.44 13.43 -16.39
N ASN A 241 9.35 12.97 -15.77
CA ASN A 241 7.98 13.31 -16.14
C ASN A 241 7.45 14.58 -15.46
N GLY A 242 8.34 15.39 -14.87
CA GLY A 242 8.04 16.73 -14.36
C GLY A 242 7.54 16.78 -12.92
N PHE A 243 7.68 15.69 -12.15
CA PHE A 243 7.26 15.67 -10.74
C PHE A 243 7.92 16.81 -9.94
N ALA A 244 9.23 16.96 -10.07
CA ALA A 244 10.00 17.99 -9.36
C ALA A 244 9.65 19.43 -9.82
N ASP A 245 9.10 19.57 -11.01
CA ASP A 245 8.64 20.86 -11.60
C ASP A 245 7.17 21.15 -11.23
N GLY A 246 6.55 20.35 -10.36
CA GLY A 246 5.18 20.53 -9.90
C GLY A 246 4.12 19.81 -10.72
N ASN A 247 4.49 19.09 -11.80
CA ASN A 247 3.57 18.27 -12.57
C ASN A 247 3.36 16.88 -11.92
N VAL A 248 2.94 16.87 -10.65
CA VAL A 248 2.76 15.64 -9.86
C VAL A 248 1.76 14.70 -10.52
N ASP A 249 0.59 15.21 -10.89
CA ASP A 249 -0.49 14.38 -11.49
C ASP A 249 -0.05 13.79 -12.83
N GLY A 250 0.61 14.57 -13.69
CA GLY A 250 1.13 14.07 -14.96
C GLY A 250 2.21 13.00 -14.79
N ALA A 251 3.11 13.17 -13.82
CA ALA A 251 4.16 12.19 -13.55
C ALA A 251 3.59 10.86 -13.01
N LEU A 252 2.62 10.93 -12.09
CA LEU A 252 1.91 9.75 -11.58
C LEU A 252 1.06 9.08 -12.68
N TYR A 253 0.42 9.86 -13.54
CA TYR A 253 -0.35 9.34 -14.68
C TYR A 253 0.56 8.66 -15.73
N ALA A 254 1.79 9.17 -15.91
CA ALA A 254 2.79 8.51 -16.76
C ALA A 254 3.26 7.19 -16.14
N TYR A 255 3.30 7.08 -14.80
CA TYR A 255 3.66 5.86 -14.08
C TYR A 255 2.59 4.77 -14.26
N ASN A 256 1.33 5.13 -14.04
CA ASN A 256 0.19 4.25 -14.28
C ASN A 256 -0.94 5.05 -14.96
N ASN A 257 -1.33 4.68 -16.15
CA ASN A 257 -2.29 5.40 -17.01
C ASN A 257 -3.74 5.34 -16.45
N SER A 258 -3.92 5.72 -15.19
CA SER A 258 -5.21 5.76 -14.51
C SER A 258 -5.31 6.98 -13.59
N GLN A 259 -6.39 7.76 -13.72
CA GLN A 259 -6.66 8.86 -12.79
C GLN A 259 -6.93 8.34 -11.37
N HIS A 260 -7.58 7.20 -11.23
CA HIS A 260 -7.79 6.56 -9.93
C HIS A 260 -6.49 6.16 -9.25
N TYR A 261 -5.48 5.72 -10.03
CA TYR A 261 -4.14 5.50 -9.48
C TYR A 261 -3.52 6.79 -8.95
N VAL A 262 -3.57 7.86 -9.76
CA VAL A 262 -3.06 9.18 -9.37
C VAL A 262 -3.69 9.65 -8.06
N ASP A 263 -5.01 9.56 -7.98
CA ASP A 263 -5.77 9.99 -6.80
C ASP A 263 -5.45 9.14 -5.58
N ALA A 264 -5.36 7.82 -5.72
CA ALA A 264 -5.01 6.90 -4.63
C ALA A 264 -3.59 7.13 -4.10
N ILE A 265 -2.60 7.29 -4.99
CA ILE A 265 -1.21 7.57 -4.57
C ILE A 265 -1.14 8.90 -3.84
N LYS A 266 -1.84 9.95 -4.31
CA LYS A 266 -1.88 11.26 -3.64
C LYS A 266 -2.51 11.18 -2.27
N ASP A 267 -3.57 10.40 -2.09
CA ASP A 267 -4.22 10.21 -0.80
C ASP A 267 -3.30 9.48 0.20
N ILE A 268 -2.66 8.38 -0.20
CA ILE A 268 -1.70 7.67 0.66
C ILE A 268 -0.50 8.56 1.00
N ALA A 269 0.03 9.27 0.01
CA ALA A 269 1.13 10.20 0.21
C ALA A 269 0.73 11.36 1.15
N ALA A 270 -0.53 11.83 1.09
CA ALA A 270 -1.05 12.84 2.01
C ALA A 270 -1.13 12.31 3.45
N VAL A 271 -1.57 11.07 3.66
CA VAL A 271 -1.55 10.43 5.00
C VAL A 271 -0.13 10.41 5.55
N LEU A 272 0.86 9.97 4.77
CA LEU A 272 2.26 9.90 5.18
C LEU A 272 2.87 11.28 5.47
N ALA A 273 2.42 12.32 4.75
CA ALA A 273 2.86 13.70 4.99
C ALA A 273 2.23 14.31 6.24
N LEU A 274 0.95 14.00 6.51
CA LEU A 274 0.23 14.47 7.69
C LEU A 274 0.73 13.79 8.98
N ASP A 275 1.05 12.50 8.87
CA ASP A 275 1.38 11.66 10.00
C ASP A 275 2.39 10.57 9.63
N PRO A 276 3.69 10.81 9.85
CA PRO A 276 4.73 9.82 9.59
C PRO A 276 4.57 8.49 10.34
N PHE A 277 3.82 8.46 11.48
CA PHE A 277 3.55 7.21 12.19
C PHE A 277 2.69 6.23 11.36
N ALA A 278 1.90 6.72 10.40
CA ALA A 278 1.17 5.85 9.47
C ALA A 278 2.08 4.90 8.69
N TYR A 279 3.34 5.29 8.44
CA TYR A 279 4.34 4.43 7.81
C TYR A 279 4.59 3.14 8.58
N ARG A 280 4.47 3.16 9.92
CA ARG A 280 4.63 1.97 10.77
C ARG A 280 3.58 0.91 10.45
N ALA A 281 2.35 1.32 10.14
CA ALA A 281 1.27 0.42 9.76
C ALA A 281 1.41 -0.06 8.32
N TYR A 282 1.61 0.86 7.37
CA TYR A 282 1.76 0.50 5.95
C TYR A 282 2.91 -0.47 5.72
N TYR A 283 4.02 -0.31 6.44
CA TYR A 283 5.13 -1.26 6.41
C TYR A 283 4.73 -2.65 6.93
N ARG A 284 3.69 -2.77 7.75
CA ARG A 284 3.19 -4.03 8.32
C ARG A 284 2.04 -4.64 7.56
N TRP A 285 1.48 -3.90 6.58
CA TRP A 285 0.43 -4.44 5.75
C TRP A 285 0.91 -5.70 5.04
N GLU A 286 -0.03 -6.61 4.82
CA GLU A 286 0.21 -7.94 4.28
C GLU A 286 -0.35 -8.06 2.88
N VAL A 287 0.08 -9.08 2.15
CA VAL A 287 -0.37 -9.29 0.77
C VAL A 287 -1.73 -9.98 0.76
N PHE A 288 -2.71 -9.32 0.16
CA PHE A 288 -4.03 -9.91 -0.13
C PHE A 288 -4.26 -9.94 -1.63
N TYR A 289 -4.63 -11.09 -2.16
CA TYR A 289 -4.98 -11.25 -3.57
C TYR A 289 -6.48 -11.43 -3.72
N VAL A 290 -7.12 -10.60 -4.57
CA VAL A 290 -8.57 -10.66 -4.79
C VAL A 290 -8.91 -11.70 -5.84
N THR A 291 -9.80 -12.62 -5.49
CA THR A 291 -10.26 -13.70 -6.34
C THR A 291 -11.78 -13.67 -6.53
N THR A 292 -12.32 -14.59 -7.34
CA THR A 292 -13.78 -14.80 -7.42
C THR A 292 -14.38 -15.33 -6.10
N LEU A 293 -13.54 -15.81 -5.18
CA LEU A 293 -13.95 -16.28 -3.85
C LEU A 293 -13.77 -15.23 -2.75
N GLY A 294 -13.30 -14.03 -3.10
CA GLY A 294 -13.00 -12.95 -2.17
C GLY A 294 -11.49 -12.68 -2.04
N ASP A 295 -11.15 -11.94 -1.00
CA ASP A 295 -9.77 -11.64 -0.65
C ASP A 295 -9.09 -12.90 -0.07
N VAL A 296 -7.91 -13.23 -0.57
CA VAL A 296 -7.08 -14.33 -0.05
C VAL A 296 -5.79 -13.77 0.48
N HIS A 297 -5.51 -14.00 1.75
CA HIS A 297 -4.25 -13.62 2.39
C HIS A 297 -3.11 -14.52 1.89
N LEU A 298 -2.04 -13.91 1.41
CA LEU A 298 -0.81 -14.58 0.99
C LEU A 298 0.32 -14.22 1.98
N PRO A 299 0.59 -15.05 2.99
CA PRO A 299 1.58 -14.74 4.01
C PRO A 299 3.01 -14.82 3.46
N VAL A 300 3.97 -14.24 4.19
CA VAL A 300 5.40 -14.47 3.96
C VAL A 300 5.67 -15.99 4.00
N GLY A 301 6.29 -16.50 2.94
CA GLY A 301 6.50 -17.93 2.72
C GLY A 301 5.54 -18.55 1.69
N TYR A 302 4.50 -17.84 1.24
CA TYR A 302 3.79 -18.25 0.03
C TYR A 302 4.80 -18.26 -1.12
N ASP A 303 4.91 -19.41 -1.81
CA ASP A 303 5.85 -19.62 -2.91
C ASP A 303 5.26 -20.63 -3.88
N THR A 304 4.86 -20.19 -5.06
CA THR A 304 4.32 -21.06 -6.10
C THR A 304 4.93 -20.69 -7.45
N PRO A 305 5.52 -21.67 -8.17
CA PRO A 305 6.13 -21.44 -9.48
C PRO A 305 5.10 -21.23 -10.59
N GLU A 306 3.85 -21.61 -10.35
CA GLU A 306 2.72 -21.50 -11.29
C GLU A 306 1.45 -21.08 -10.55
N ARG A 307 0.44 -20.64 -11.31
CA ARG A 307 -0.86 -20.31 -10.74
C ARG A 307 -1.55 -21.55 -10.20
N ILE A 308 -2.11 -21.45 -8.99
CA ILE A 308 -2.83 -22.52 -8.33
C ILE A 308 -4.30 -22.15 -8.10
N PRO A 309 -5.26 -23.10 -8.06
CA PRO A 309 -6.65 -22.81 -7.72
C PRO A 309 -6.77 -22.20 -6.33
N ALA A 310 -7.49 -21.07 -6.23
CA ALA A 310 -7.71 -20.40 -4.94
C ALA A 310 -8.52 -21.27 -3.97
N ALA A 311 -9.45 -22.08 -4.49
CA ALA A 311 -10.25 -22.99 -3.67
C ALA A 311 -9.38 -24.06 -2.99
N ASP A 312 -8.39 -24.61 -3.69
CA ASP A 312 -7.49 -25.63 -3.16
C ASP A 312 -6.60 -25.05 -2.06
N TYR A 313 -6.10 -23.83 -2.29
CA TYR A 313 -5.31 -23.10 -1.30
C TYR A 313 -6.13 -22.81 -0.03
N LEU A 314 -7.34 -22.27 -0.16
CA LEU A 314 -8.23 -21.97 0.95
C LEU A 314 -8.68 -23.23 1.72
N ALA A 315 -8.82 -24.37 1.04
CA ALA A 315 -9.10 -25.64 1.70
C ALA A 315 -7.94 -26.12 2.58
N ALA A 316 -6.70 -25.84 2.17
CA ALA A 316 -5.49 -26.14 2.94
C ALA A 316 -5.16 -25.07 3.99
N HIS A 317 -5.61 -23.82 3.80
CA HIS A 317 -5.32 -22.64 4.62
C HIS A 317 -6.63 -21.88 4.93
N PRO A 318 -7.54 -22.40 5.77
CA PRO A 318 -8.83 -21.77 6.04
C PRO A 318 -8.69 -20.37 6.70
N GLU A 319 -7.56 -20.10 7.36
CA GLU A 319 -7.24 -18.81 7.97
C GLU A 319 -6.90 -17.70 6.92
N ALA A 320 -6.71 -18.08 5.66
CA ALA A 320 -6.33 -17.15 4.59
C ALA A 320 -7.54 -16.49 3.90
N GLY A 321 -8.76 -16.88 4.23
CA GLY A 321 -10.01 -16.39 3.64
C GLY A 321 -10.71 -15.30 4.43
#